data_1e6c286c8935cc11a8af35a9a7b07ad7
#
_entry.id   1e6c286c8935cc11a8af35a9a7b07ad7
#
_cell.length_a   1.000
_cell.length_b   1.000
_cell.length_c   1.000
_cell.angle_alpha   90.00
_cell.angle_beta   90.00
_cell.angle_gamma   90.00
#
_symmetry.space_group_name_H-M   'P 1'
#
loop_
_entity.id
_entity.type
_entity.pdbx_description
1 polymer ?
#
loop_
_entity_poly.entity_id
_entity_poly.type
_entity_poly.pdbx_seq_one_letter_code
_entity_poly.pdbx_strand_id
1 'polypeptide(L)'
;GGKDYGAVYHGNIEKNIALQTTLRVGAILEKDPQIDVVYTRKSDVFIELQQRANIANKSKGSIFVSMHCNANKNQAASGNETYVMGITRNASNLEVAKNENEVVTLETDYKIKYDGFDPNSPESVIGISILQEEHLDQSIELAGRVQEFFTKKTDNKNRGVKQAGFLVLRQITMPRVLVEMGFVSNKEEGEFLNSEDGQNKLAEAIAGAILNYKNEFFNPSNNDNVKEDIKIIDKKEETIVKETPKKEEIVKKVEKATEKGIVFKIQISASTKELATSPSNFKGLSPISVESTGSLYKYF
;
A
#
# COMPACT_ATOMS: atom_id res chain seq x y z
N GLY A 1 3.32 1.60 20.53
CA GLY A 1 2.75 2.21 21.75
C GLY A 1 3.25 1.57 23.02
N GLY A 2 2.88 2.13 24.16
CA GLY A 2 3.44 1.73 25.44
C GLY A 2 4.95 1.97 25.48
N LYS A 3 5.73 0.91 25.74
CA LYS A 3 7.20 0.96 25.76
C LYS A 3 7.86 1.14 24.39
N ASP A 4 7.14 0.89 23.32
CA ASP A 4 7.56 1.19 21.96
C ASP A 4 7.12 2.62 21.59
N TYR A 5 8.08 3.52 21.49
CA TYR A 5 7.86 4.93 21.13
C TYR A 5 7.78 5.14 19.62
N GLY A 6 8.31 4.20 18.82
CA GLY A 6 8.56 4.42 17.42
C GLY A 6 9.61 5.52 17.18
N ALA A 7 9.55 6.18 16.05
CA ALA A 7 10.43 7.29 15.74
C ALA A 7 10.14 8.53 16.61
N VAL A 8 11.20 9.17 17.10
CA VAL A 8 11.10 10.37 17.95
C VAL A 8 12.03 11.46 17.42
N TYR A 9 11.46 12.55 16.90
CA TYR A 9 12.19 13.68 16.35
C TYR A 9 11.48 15.00 16.64
N HIS A 10 12.24 16.04 16.96
CA HIS A 10 11.72 17.41 17.16
C HIS A 10 10.55 17.48 18.16
N GLY A 11 10.50 16.60 19.16
CA GLY A 11 9.38 16.50 20.11
C GLY A 11 8.15 15.73 19.59
N ASN A 12 8.13 15.32 18.33
CA ASN A 12 7.08 14.49 17.76
C ASN A 12 7.38 13.03 18.04
N ILE A 13 6.37 12.27 18.48
CA ILE A 13 6.48 10.86 18.89
C ILE A 13 5.51 10.06 18.03
N GLU A 14 6.03 9.16 17.20
CA GLU A 14 5.25 8.36 16.27
C GLU A 14 4.08 7.62 16.94
N LYS A 15 4.29 6.97 18.08
CA LYS A 15 3.22 6.19 18.74
C LYS A 15 1.97 7.02 19.06
N ASN A 16 2.15 8.32 19.35
CA ASN A 16 1.06 9.24 19.66
C ASN A 16 0.33 9.66 18.39
N ILE A 17 1.09 10.04 17.37
CA ILE A 17 0.56 10.43 16.05
C ILE A 17 -0.23 9.27 15.44
N ALA A 18 0.37 8.08 15.38
CA ALA A 18 -0.26 6.89 14.86
C ALA A 18 -1.57 6.54 15.61
N LEU A 19 -1.58 6.64 16.94
CA LEU A 19 -2.80 6.38 17.73
C LEU A 19 -3.90 7.39 17.41
N GLN A 20 -3.58 8.69 17.47
CA GLN A 20 -4.57 9.75 17.25
C GLN A 20 -5.15 9.70 15.83
N THR A 21 -4.29 9.51 14.83
CA THR A 21 -4.75 9.38 13.44
C THR A 21 -5.60 8.12 13.24
N THR A 22 -5.19 6.98 13.81
CA THR A 22 -5.98 5.72 13.74
C THR A 22 -7.37 5.87 14.35
N LEU A 23 -7.49 6.52 15.51
CA LEU A 23 -8.78 6.75 16.15
C LEU A 23 -9.68 7.67 15.31
N ARG A 24 -9.11 8.67 14.64
CA ARG A 24 -9.85 9.54 13.71
C ARG A 24 -10.32 8.80 12.46
N VAL A 25 -9.46 7.94 11.87
CA VAL A 25 -9.84 7.06 10.75
C VAL A 25 -11.02 6.19 11.16
N GLY A 26 -10.93 5.53 12.30
CA GLY A 26 -12.01 4.67 12.79
C GLY A 26 -13.30 5.45 13.02
N ALA A 27 -13.23 6.63 13.64
CA ALA A 27 -14.41 7.47 13.86
C ALA A 27 -15.09 7.93 12.56
N ILE A 28 -14.36 8.03 11.45
CA ILE A 28 -14.95 8.29 10.13
C ILE A 28 -15.61 7.03 9.59
N LEU A 29 -14.93 5.88 9.66
CA LEU A 29 -15.41 4.61 9.13
C LEU A 29 -16.63 4.08 9.90
N GLU A 30 -16.66 4.22 11.22
CA GLU A 30 -17.77 3.81 12.10
C GLU A 30 -19.10 4.54 11.80
N LYS A 31 -19.08 5.59 10.98
CA LYS A 31 -20.32 6.25 10.49
C LYS A 31 -21.04 5.43 9.42
N ASP A 32 -20.33 4.51 8.76
CA ASP A 32 -20.93 3.57 7.81
C ASP A 32 -21.38 2.31 8.56
N PRO A 33 -22.72 2.03 8.64
CA PRO A 33 -23.24 0.89 9.41
C PRO A 33 -22.84 -0.47 8.87
N GLN A 34 -22.20 -0.53 7.70
CA GLN A 34 -21.69 -1.76 7.12
C GLN A 34 -20.19 -2.00 7.45
N ILE A 35 -19.58 -1.13 8.25
CA ILE A 35 -18.16 -1.25 8.63
C ILE A 35 -18.04 -1.47 10.12
N ASP A 36 -17.43 -2.60 10.47
CA ASP A 36 -16.98 -2.88 11.83
C ASP A 36 -15.48 -2.55 11.94
N VAL A 37 -15.11 -1.61 12.79
CA VAL A 37 -13.73 -1.22 13.01
C VAL A 37 -13.16 -1.96 14.23
N VAL A 38 -12.15 -2.78 13.98
CA VAL A 38 -11.40 -3.50 15.03
C VAL A 38 -10.02 -2.87 15.18
N TYR A 39 -9.74 -2.36 16.38
CA TYR A 39 -8.46 -1.74 16.69
C TYR A 39 -7.55 -2.75 17.42
N THR A 40 -6.29 -2.78 17.03
CA THR A 40 -5.29 -3.53 17.80
C THR A 40 -4.99 -2.85 19.15
N ARG A 41 -5.13 -1.51 19.21
CA ARG A 41 -5.10 -0.72 20.46
C ARG A 41 -5.95 0.54 20.34
N LYS A 42 -6.53 1.00 21.45
CA LYS A 42 -7.26 2.29 21.58
C LYS A 42 -6.61 3.23 22.61
N SER A 43 -5.50 2.82 23.22
CA SER A 43 -4.77 3.59 24.23
C SER A 43 -3.26 3.40 24.06
N ASP A 44 -2.46 4.05 24.90
CA ASP A 44 -1.01 3.92 24.88
C ASP A 44 -0.55 2.63 25.60
N VAL A 45 -0.78 1.50 24.94
CA VAL A 45 -0.37 0.17 25.40
C VAL A 45 0.53 -0.50 24.36
N PHE A 46 1.42 -1.38 24.82
CA PHE A 46 2.25 -2.20 23.95
C PHE A 46 1.51 -3.48 23.58
N ILE A 47 1.38 -3.75 22.29
CA ILE A 47 0.83 -5.00 21.75
C ILE A 47 1.89 -5.61 20.84
N GLU A 48 2.31 -6.83 21.15
CA GLU A 48 3.29 -7.58 20.35
C GLU A 48 2.80 -7.77 18.91
N LEU A 49 3.71 -7.84 17.93
CA LEU A 49 3.34 -7.92 16.50
C LEU A 49 2.48 -9.15 16.20
N GLN A 50 2.81 -10.30 16.79
CA GLN A 50 2.01 -11.53 16.68
C GLN A 50 0.59 -11.34 17.22
N GLN A 51 0.43 -10.58 18.31
CA GLN A 51 -0.90 -10.33 18.89
C GLN A 51 -1.74 -9.43 17.98
N ARG A 52 -1.12 -8.45 17.30
CA ARG A 52 -1.84 -7.60 16.30
C ARG A 52 -2.41 -8.47 15.18
N ALA A 53 -1.59 -9.40 14.64
CA ALA A 53 -2.05 -10.34 13.63
C ALA A 53 -3.18 -11.26 14.14
N ASN A 54 -3.05 -11.75 15.37
CA ASN A 54 -4.06 -12.60 15.99
C ASN A 54 -5.40 -11.86 16.20
N ILE A 55 -5.38 -10.58 16.59
CA ILE A 55 -6.59 -9.75 16.70
C ILE A 55 -7.26 -9.62 15.33
N ALA A 56 -6.50 -9.25 14.30
CA ALA A 56 -7.02 -9.09 12.95
C ALA A 56 -7.63 -10.39 12.40
N ASN A 57 -6.89 -11.51 12.49
CA ASN A 57 -7.35 -12.79 11.94
C ASN A 57 -8.57 -13.35 12.71
N LYS A 58 -8.60 -13.19 14.05
CA LYS A 58 -9.77 -13.62 14.87
C LYS A 58 -11.02 -12.81 14.56
N SER A 59 -10.87 -11.52 14.22
CA SER A 59 -12.00 -10.68 13.83
C SER A 59 -12.55 -11.03 12.45
N LYS A 60 -11.84 -11.86 11.66
CA LYS A 60 -12.15 -12.13 10.24
C LYS A 60 -12.27 -10.83 9.43
N GLY A 61 -11.39 -9.88 9.70
CA GLY A 61 -11.37 -8.59 9.03
C GLY A 61 -11.27 -8.72 7.51
N SER A 62 -11.87 -7.80 6.79
CA SER A 62 -11.81 -7.76 5.31
C SER A 62 -10.51 -7.15 4.81
N ILE A 63 -9.91 -6.24 5.58
CA ILE A 63 -8.62 -5.59 5.31
C ILE A 63 -7.87 -5.33 6.61
N PHE A 64 -6.55 -5.21 6.53
CA PHE A 64 -5.70 -4.78 7.63
C PHE A 64 -4.86 -3.56 7.24
N VAL A 65 -4.88 -2.51 8.07
CA VAL A 65 -4.12 -1.28 7.85
C VAL A 65 -3.26 -0.98 9.06
N SER A 66 -1.94 -1.01 8.89
CA SER A 66 -0.96 -0.57 9.89
C SER A 66 -0.55 0.87 9.61
N MET A 67 -0.62 1.76 10.59
CA MET A 67 -0.31 3.18 10.42
C MET A 67 0.95 3.57 11.17
N HIS A 68 1.88 4.18 10.46
CA HIS A 68 3.21 4.53 10.91
C HIS A 68 3.61 5.94 10.46
N CYS A 69 4.69 6.44 11.05
CA CYS A 69 5.36 7.65 10.60
C CYS A 69 6.84 7.36 10.40
N ASN A 70 7.28 7.47 9.17
CA ASN A 70 8.64 7.18 8.75
C ASN A 70 9.67 8.10 9.41
N ALA A 71 10.91 7.65 9.43
CA ALA A 71 12.06 8.46 9.81
C ALA A 71 13.26 8.15 8.92
N ASN A 72 14.08 9.18 8.65
CA ASN A 72 15.30 9.04 7.86
C ASN A 72 16.43 9.88 8.47
N LYS A 73 17.67 9.39 8.37
CA LYS A 73 18.86 10.15 8.78
C LYS A 73 18.99 11.46 7.99
N ASN A 74 18.60 11.44 6.71
CA ASN A 74 18.43 12.66 5.94
C ASN A 74 17.08 13.31 6.30
N GLN A 75 17.12 14.31 7.16
CA GLN A 75 15.92 15.03 7.62
C GLN A 75 15.21 15.85 6.54
N ALA A 76 15.79 15.99 5.34
CA ALA A 76 15.10 16.56 4.20
C ALA A 76 14.16 15.56 3.50
N ALA A 77 14.21 14.27 3.87
CA ALA A 77 13.27 13.28 3.36
C ALA A 77 11.84 13.62 3.82
N SER A 78 10.89 13.57 2.90
CA SER A 78 9.48 13.92 3.14
C SER A 78 8.56 13.14 2.21
N GLY A 79 7.27 13.13 2.52
CA GLY A 79 6.21 12.53 1.74
C GLY A 79 5.68 11.23 2.32
N ASN A 80 4.50 10.83 1.83
CA ASN A 80 3.85 9.59 2.24
C ASN A 80 4.13 8.44 1.28
N GLU A 81 4.16 7.24 1.82
CA GLU A 81 4.35 6.00 1.07
C GLU A 81 3.52 4.88 1.67
N THR A 82 3.09 3.93 0.86
CA THR A 82 2.33 2.78 1.36
C THR A 82 3.01 1.49 0.93
N TYR A 83 3.22 0.61 1.89
CA TYR A 83 3.89 -0.65 1.69
C TYR A 83 2.91 -1.81 1.66
N VAL A 84 3.19 -2.75 0.76
CA VAL A 84 2.60 -4.09 0.76
C VAL A 84 3.69 -5.13 1.07
N MET A 85 3.27 -6.32 1.50
CA MET A 85 4.19 -7.42 1.69
C MET A 85 4.81 -7.84 0.36
N GLY A 86 6.12 -7.97 0.30
CA GLY A 86 6.79 -8.43 -0.92
C GLY A 86 8.30 -8.33 -0.85
N ILE A 87 8.96 -8.94 -1.84
CA ILE A 87 10.42 -8.97 -1.92
C ILE A 87 10.92 -7.62 -2.44
N THR A 88 11.91 -7.05 -1.76
CA THR A 88 12.61 -5.87 -2.23
C THR A 88 14.12 -6.05 -2.12
N ARG A 89 14.85 -5.46 -3.07
CA ARG A 89 16.32 -5.27 -3.01
C ARG A 89 16.68 -3.80 -2.90
N ASN A 90 15.68 -2.94 -2.82
CA ASN A 90 15.89 -1.51 -2.65
C ASN A 90 16.35 -1.22 -1.22
N ALA A 91 17.54 -0.64 -1.06
CA ALA A 91 18.13 -0.38 0.24
C ALA A 91 17.27 0.51 1.14
N SER A 92 16.59 1.53 0.57
CA SER A 92 15.68 2.40 1.33
C SER A 92 14.48 1.63 1.88
N ASN A 93 13.89 0.73 1.07
CA ASN A 93 12.75 -0.08 1.52
C ASN A 93 13.17 -1.10 2.59
N LEU A 94 14.38 -1.68 2.46
CA LEU A 94 14.93 -2.57 3.47
C LEU A 94 15.20 -1.83 4.79
N GLU A 95 15.67 -0.58 4.73
CA GLU A 95 15.89 0.25 5.93
C GLU A 95 14.58 0.53 6.66
N VAL A 96 13.51 0.89 5.96
CA VAL A 96 12.19 1.08 6.56
C VAL A 96 11.71 -0.22 7.20
N ALA A 97 11.75 -1.35 6.47
CA ALA A 97 11.34 -2.64 7.03
C ALA A 97 12.17 -3.05 8.25
N LYS A 98 13.47 -2.78 8.24
CA LYS A 98 14.34 -3.01 9.41
C LYS A 98 13.86 -2.21 10.62
N ASN A 99 13.62 -0.91 10.46
CA ASN A 99 13.19 -0.03 11.54
C ASN A 99 11.86 -0.51 12.14
N GLU A 100 10.89 -0.83 11.29
CA GLU A 100 9.58 -1.29 11.74
C GLU A 100 9.63 -2.70 12.38
N ASN A 101 10.51 -3.56 11.91
CA ASN A 101 10.68 -4.89 12.49
C ASN A 101 11.50 -4.86 13.80
N GLU A 102 12.30 -3.83 14.07
CA GLU A 102 13.16 -3.74 15.25
C GLU A 102 12.36 -3.78 16.57
N VAL A 103 11.08 -3.40 16.53
CA VAL A 103 10.16 -3.47 17.69
C VAL A 103 10.08 -4.86 18.32
N VAL A 104 10.35 -5.94 17.56
CA VAL A 104 10.36 -7.31 18.13
C VAL A 104 11.39 -7.48 19.23
N THR A 105 12.48 -6.70 19.22
CA THR A 105 13.52 -6.74 20.26
C THR A 105 12.99 -6.32 21.63
N LEU A 106 11.84 -5.64 21.67
CA LEU A 106 11.12 -5.30 22.89
C LEU A 106 10.25 -6.45 23.41
N GLU A 107 10.04 -7.50 22.62
CA GLU A 107 9.22 -8.65 22.98
C GLU A 107 10.06 -9.71 23.72
N THR A 108 9.45 -10.37 24.70
CA THR A 108 10.10 -11.49 25.40
C THR A 108 10.23 -12.69 24.46
N ASP A 109 11.40 -13.31 24.40
CA ASP A 109 11.69 -14.52 23.62
C ASP A 109 11.42 -14.37 22.10
N TYR A 110 11.61 -13.14 21.56
CA TYR A 110 11.28 -12.84 20.16
C TYR A 110 12.00 -13.78 19.18
N LYS A 111 13.23 -14.20 19.46
CA LYS A 111 13.97 -15.13 18.58
C LYS A 111 13.27 -16.48 18.43
N ILE A 112 12.61 -16.95 19.49
CA ILE A 112 11.82 -18.20 19.47
C ILE A 112 10.51 -17.97 18.72
N LYS A 113 9.82 -16.85 19.04
CA LYS A 113 8.52 -16.51 18.44
C LYS A 113 8.59 -16.28 16.93
N TYR A 114 9.72 -15.77 16.44
CA TYR A 114 9.90 -15.38 15.02
C TYR A 114 10.98 -16.20 14.31
N ASP A 115 11.17 -17.48 14.70
CA ASP A 115 12.03 -18.45 14.01
C ASP A 115 13.47 -17.97 13.80
N GLY A 116 14.04 -17.31 14.82
CA GLY A 116 15.42 -16.78 14.76
C GLY A 116 15.55 -15.48 13.96
N PHE A 117 14.46 -14.81 13.63
CA PHE A 117 14.47 -13.55 12.91
C PHE A 117 15.43 -12.52 13.53
N ASP A 118 16.29 -11.93 12.70
CA ASP A 118 17.17 -10.83 13.05
C ASP A 118 16.80 -9.59 12.21
N PRO A 119 16.30 -8.51 12.83
CA PRO A 119 15.95 -7.28 12.11
C PRO A 119 17.16 -6.61 11.45
N ASN A 120 18.40 -6.92 11.90
CA ASN A 120 19.62 -6.38 11.32
C ASN A 120 20.12 -7.17 10.12
N SER A 121 19.56 -8.36 9.83
CA SER A 121 19.91 -9.17 8.67
C SER A 121 18.97 -8.87 7.49
N PRO A 122 19.48 -8.31 6.37
CA PRO A 122 18.70 -8.15 5.15
C PRO A 122 18.10 -9.48 4.66
N GLU A 123 18.80 -10.59 4.85
CA GLU A 123 18.34 -11.92 4.48
C GLU A 123 17.11 -12.34 5.29
N SER A 124 17.08 -12.03 6.60
CA SER A 124 15.91 -12.27 7.45
C SER A 124 14.71 -11.47 6.98
N VAL A 125 14.90 -10.17 6.65
CA VAL A 125 13.84 -9.29 6.14
C VAL A 125 13.30 -9.77 4.79
N ILE A 126 14.19 -10.19 3.88
CA ILE A 126 13.80 -10.76 2.58
C ILE A 126 13.08 -12.09 2.79
N GLY A 127 13.58 -12.94 3.70
CA GLY A 127 13.01 -14.27 4.00
C GLY A 127 11.55 -14.22 4.44
N ILE A 128 11.14 -13.17 5.17
CA ILE A 128 9.72 -12.98 5.57
C ILE A 128 8.81 -12.88 4.35
N SER A 129 9.30 -12.28 3.26
CA SER A 129 8.49 -11.92 2.10
C SER A 129 8.23 -13.11 1.15
N ILE A 130 9.03 -14.20 1.25
CA ILE A 130 8.98 -15.32 0.28
C ILE A 130 7.69 -16.15 0.42
N LEU A 131 7.05 -16.14 1.56
CA LEU A 131 5.98 -17.08 1.90
C LEU A 131 4.56 -16.58 1.63
N GLN A 132 4.34 -15.36 1.07
CA GLN A 132 2.97 -14.80 1.06
C GLN A 132 2.65 -13.96 -0.18
N GLU A 133 2.20 -14.64 -1.23
CA GLU A 133 1.58 -13.98 -2.39
C GLU A 133 0.05 -13.85 -2.25
N GLU A 134 -0.57 -14.55 -1.29
CA GLU A 134 -2.01 -14.47 -1.08
C GLU A 134 -2.43 -13.03 -0.74
N HIS A 135 -3.44 -12.51 -1.41
CA HIS A 135 -3.96 -11.14 -1.29
C HIS A 135 -3.01 -10.01 -1.75
N LEU A 136 -1.91 -10.30 -2.45
CA LEU A 136 -0.98 -9.26 -2.87
C LEU A 136 -1.63 -8.24 -3.82
N ASP A 137 -2.33 -8.69 -4.83
CA ASP A 137 -3.01 -7.82 -5.80
C ASP A 137 -4.02 -6.89 -5.11
N GLN A 138 -4.83 -7.44 -4.22
CA GLN A 138 -5.81 -6.69 -3.42
C GLN A 138 -5.14 -5.68 -2.48
N SER A 139 -3.99 -6.05 -1.91
CA SER A 139 -3.20 -5.15 -1.08
C SER A 139 -2.58 -4.00 -1.90
N ILE A 140 -2.12 -4.26 -3.12
CA ILE A 140 -1.61 -3.24 -4.05
C ILE A 140 -2.72 -2.26 -4.43
N GLU A 141 -3.92 -2.76 -4.72
CA GLU A 141 -5.09 -1.92 -5.02
C GLU A 141 -5.44 -1.01 -3.83
N LEU A 142 -5.51 -1.56 -2.62
CA LEU A 142 -5.75 -0.77 -1.41
C LEU A 142 -4.66 0.29 -1.20
N ALA A 143 -3.39 -0.10 -1.33
CA ALA A 143 -2.25 0.81 -1.20
C ALA A 143 -2.26 1.93 -2.25
N GLY A 144 -2.61 1.61 -3.49
CA GLY A 144 -2.77 2.58 -4.58
C GLY A 144 -3.82 3.64 -4.27
N ARG A 145 -4.96 3.22 -3.72
CA ARG A 145 -6.03 4.14 -3.29
C ARG A 145 -5.59 5.04 -2.15
N VAL A 146 -4.89 4.49 -1.15
CA VAL A 146 -4.34 5.29 -0.06
C VAL A 146 -3.44 6.40 -0.61
N GLN A 147 -2.53 6.07 -1.54
CA GLN A 147 -1.63 7.05 -2.16
C GLN A 147 -2.39 8.09 -3.02
N GLU A 148 -3.42 7.67 -3.74
CA GLU A 148 -4.28 8.58 -4.51
C GLU A 148 -5.01 9.58 -3.60
N PHE A 149 -5.59 9.09 -2.49
CA PHE A 149 -6.31 9.94 -1.55
C PHE A 149 -5.38 10.86 -0.76
N PHE A 150 -4.16 10.45 -0.44
CA PHE A 150 -3.15 11.37 0.10
C PHE A 150 -2.88 12.53 -0.88
N THR A 151 -2.69 12.23 -2.16
CA THR A 151 -2.50 13.28 -3.18
C THR A 151 -3.68 14.26 -3.27
N LYS A 152 -4.90 13.79 -3.01
CA LYS A 152 -6.10 14.63 -3.05
C LYS A 152 -6.34 15.45 -1.78
N LYS A 153 -5.84 14.99 -0.64
CA LYS A 153 -6.19 15.55 0.68
C LYS A 153 -5.02 16.24 1.38
N THR A 154 -3.79 15.96 0.97
CA THR A 154 -2.59 16.54 1.56
C THR A 154 -1.69 17.13 0.49
N ASP A 155 -0.88 18.12 0.86
CA ASP A 155 0.14 18.69 -0.01
C ASP A 155 1.46 17.90 0.05
N ASN A 156 1.46 16.77 0.78
CA ASN A 156 2.65 15.95 0.96
C ASN A 156 3.04 15.24 -0.34
N LYS A 157 4.34 15.10 -0.54
CA LYS A 157 4.89 14.37 -1.69
C LYS A 157 4.41 12.92 -1.68
N ASN A 158 3.78 12.48 -2.77
CA ASN A 158 3.44 11.08 -2.97
C ASN A 158 4.69 10.29 -3.39
N ARG A 159 5.10 9.31 -2.58
CA ARG A 159 6.25 8.44 -2.84
C ARG A 159 5.86 7.06 -3.39
N GLY A 160 4.55 6.85 -3.57
CA GLY A 160 3.97 5.68 -4.23
C GLY A 160 3.85 4.44 -3.36
N VAL A 161 3.43 3.36 -4.01
CA VAL A 161 3.33 2.02 -3.42
C VAL A 161 4.68 1.31 -3.52
N LYS A 162 5.07 0.65 -2.45
CA LYS A 162 6.35 -0.04 -2.31
C LYS A 162 6.17 -1.45 -1.73
N GLN A 163 7.22 -2.24 -1.78
CA GLN A 163 7.23 -3.58 -1.21
C GLN A 163 8.39 -3.76 -0.23
N ALA A 164 8.12 -4.44 0.89
CA ALA A 164 9.15 -4.92 1.80
C ALA A 164 8.60 -6.01 2.74
N GLY A 165 9.49 -6.65 3.51
CA GLY A 165 9.14 -7.69 4.47
C GLY A 165 8.85 -7.12 5.86
N PHE A 166 7.59 -6.97 6.22
CA PHE A 166 7.15 -6.49 7.53
C PHE A 166 6.58 -7.63 8.37
N LEU A 167 7.12 -7.84 9.56
CA LEU A 167 6.64 -8.87 10.50
C LEU A 167 5.18 -8.68 10.88
N VAL A 168 4.74 -7.42 11.07
CA VAL A 168 3.35 -7.12 11.40
C VAL A 168 2.37 -7.55 10.31
N LEU A 169 2.81 -7.64 9.06
CA LEU A 169 1.99 -8.09 7.93
C LEU A 169 2.12 -9.60 7.67
N ARG A 170 3.19 -10.25 8.18
CA ARG A 170 3.55 -11.64 7.82
C ARG A 170 2.42 -12.63 8.02
N GLN A 171 1.70 -12.56 9.12
CA GLN A 171 0.69 -13.55 9.49
C GLN A 171 -0.75 -13.07 9.31
N ILE A 172 -0.96 -11.97 8.65
CA ILE A 172 -2.28 -11.44 8.31
C ILE A 172 -2.85 -12.24 7.13
N THR A 173 -4.10 -12.72 7.27
CA THR A 173 -4.77 -13.59 6.29
C THR A 173 -5.81 -12.85 5.45
N MET A 174 -5.61 -11.57 5.24
CA MET A 174 -6.48 -10.68 4.45
C MET A 174 -5.62 -9.65 3.68
N PRO A 175 -6.18 -8.89 2.73
CA PRO A 175 -5.50 -7.74 2.12
C PRO A 175 -4.94 -6.80 3.19
N ARG A 176 -3.67 -6.42 3.08
CA ARG A 176 -2.93 -5.75 4.15
C ARG A 176 -1.94 -4.73 3.63
N VAL A 177 -1.88 -3.59 4.30
CA VAL A 177 -0.96 -2.50 3.98
C VAL A 177 -0.32 -1.92 5.24
N LEU A 178 0.89 -1.37 5.07
CA LEU A 178 1.55 -0.51 6.05
C LEU A 178 1.66 0.88 5.45
N VAL A 179 1.07 1.85 6.11
CA VAL A 179 0.97 3.24 5.65
C VAL A 179 1.95 4.09 6.43
N GLU A 180 2.92 4.65 5.72
CA GLU A 180 3.82 5.68 6.21
C GLU A 180 3.20 7.06 5.88
N MET A 181 2.63 7.69 6.89
CA MET A 181 1.85 8.92 6.73
C MET A 181 2.71 10.16 6.41
N GLY A 182 4.02 10.07 6.63
CA GLY A 182 5.03 11.10 6.41
C GLY A 182 6.25 10.86 7.29
N PHE A 183 7.25 11.73 7.22
CA PHE A 183 8.51 11.62 7.97
C PHE A 183 8.51 12.49 9.21
N VAL A 184 8.47 11.90 10.41
CA VAL A 184 8.61 12.67 11.66
C VAL A 184 10.01 13.26 11.82
N SER A 185 11.01 12.74 11.12
CA SER A 185 12.38 13.27 11.07
C SER A 185 12.49 14.58 10.29
N ASN A 186 11.57 14.86 9.36
CA ASN A 186 11.43 16.17 8.72
C ASN A 186 10.68 17.11 9.66
N LYS A 187 11.24 18.28 9.93
CA LYS A 187 10.67 19.19 10.93
C LYS A 187 9.26 19.66 10.56
N GLU A 188 9.08 20.16 9.34
CA GLU A 188 7.81 20.71 8.87
C GLU A 188 6.75 19.60 8.76
N GLU A 189 7.12 18.46 8.20
CA GLU A 189 6.21 17.32 8.08
C GLU A 189 5.88 16.71 9.45
N GLY A 190 6.84 16.63 10.37
CA GLY A 190 6.62 16.18 11.74
C GLY A 190 5.65 17.09 12.52
N GLU A 191 5.76 18.41 12.35
CA GLU A 191 4.81 19.38 12.91
C GLU A 191 3.40 19.20 12.31
N PHE A 192 3.29 18.98 10.98
CA PHE A 192 2.03 18.67 10.31
C PHE A 192 1.42 17.36 10.84
N LEU A 193 2.18 16.28 10.90
CA LEU A 193 1.75 14.97 11.41
C LEU A 193 1.24 15.04 12.85
N ASN A 194 1.83 15.90 13.69
CA ASN A 194 1.45 16.06 15.09
C ASN A 194 0.34 17.10 15.30
N SER A 195 -0.05 17.85 14.26
CA SER A 195 -1.13 18.84 14.32
C SER A 195 -2.51 18.17 14.21
N GLU A 196 -3.52 18.84 14.77
CA GLU A 196 -4.91 18.37 14.64
C GLU A 196 -5.39 18.40 13.18
N ASP A 197 -5.09 19.47 12.45
CA ASP A 197 -5.43 19.61 11.03
C ASP A 197 -4.77 18.54 10.18
N GLY A 198 -3.47 18.29 10.38
CA GLY A 198 -2.75 17.25 9.66
C GLY A 198 -3.32 15.86 9.93
N GLN A 199 -3.59 15.51 11.18
CA GLN A 199 -4.20 14.24 11.55
C GLN A 199 -5.61 14.07 10.97
N ASN A 200 -6.41 15.14 10.91
CA ASN A 200 -7.73 15.10 10.27
C ASN A 200 -7.62 14.86 8.77
N LYS A 201 -6.75 15.58 8.05
CA LYS A 201 -6.52 15.40 6.61
C LYS A 201 -6.01 14.00 6.28
N LEU A 202 -5.08 13.48 7.06
CA LEU A 202 -4.57 12.11 6.91
C LEU A 202 -5.67 11.07 7.17
N ALA A 203 -6.48 11.27 8.21
CA ALA A 203 -7.59 10.38 8.54
C ALA A 203 -8.66 10.39 7.44
N GLU A 204 -9.02 11.56 6.90
CA GLU A 204 -9.94 11.67 5.77
C GLU A 204 -9.40 10.98 4.51
N ALA A 205 -8.09 11.09 4.24
CA ALA A 205 -7.46 10.41 3.11
C ALA A 205 -7.53 8.89 3.27
N ILE A 206 -7.09 8.36 4.41
CA ILE A 206 -7.06 6.92 4.66
C ILE A 206 -8.48 6.33 4.69
N ALA A 207 -9.41 6.97 5.42
CA ALA A 207 -10.79 6.52 5.49
C ALA A 207 -11.47 6.60 4.11
N GLY A 208 -11.25 7.67 3.36
CA GLY A 208 -11.76 7.81 1.99
C GLY A 208 -11.26 6.73 1.05
N ALA A 209 -9.99 6.36 1.14
CA ALA A 209 -9.42 5.26 0.38
C ALA A 209 -10.06 3.91 0.73
N ILE A 210 -10.28 3.65 2.03
CA ILE A 210 -10.93 2.42 2.51
C ILE A 210 -12.40 2.35 2.05
N LEU A 211 -13.15 3.46 2.15
CA LEU A 211 -14.54 3.52 1.68
C LEU A 211 -14.63 3.31 0.16
N ASN A 212 -13.72 3.90 -0.60
CA ASN A 212 -13.65 3.71 -2.04
C ASN A 212 -13.33 2.24 -2.39
N TYR A 213 -12.35 1.64 -1.69
CA TYR A 213 -12.02 0.22 -1.83
C TYR A 213 -13.22 -0.68 -1.50
N LYS A 214 -13.92 -0.41 -0.38
CA LYS A 214 -15.14 -1.13 0.01
C LYS A 214 -16.18 -1.11 -1.09
N ASN A 215 -16.48 0.07 -1.63
CA ASN A 215 -17.54 0.23 -2.64
C ASN A 215 -17.23 -0.57 -3.92
N GLU A 216 -15.97 -0.67 -4.31
CA GLU A 216 -15.61 -1.41 -5.52
C GLU A 216 -15.57 -2.93 -5.30
N PHE A 217 -15.00 -3.40 -4.19
CA PHE A 217 -14.76 -4.82 -3.97
C PHE A 217 -15.86 -5.55 -3.22
N PHE A 218 -16.63 -4.85 -2.40
CA PHE A 218 -17.67 -5.47 -1.55
C PHE A 218 -19.09 -5.05 -1.91
N ASN A 219 -19.29 -3.91 -2.64
CA ASN A 219 -20.58 -3.41 -3.07
C ASN A 219 -20.59 -3.01 -4.56
N PRO A 220 -20.25 -3.91 -5.49
CA PRO A 220 -20.12 -3.53 -6.92
C PRO A 220 -21.43 -3.09 -7.57
N SER A 221 -22.60 -3.41 -6.97
CA SER A 221 -23.92 -3.03 -7.51
C SER A 221 -24.24 -1.53 -7.39
N ASN A 222 -23.49 -0.76 -6.62
CA ASN A 222 -23.71 0.68 -6.44
C ASN A 222 -22.84 1.58 -7.34
N ASN A 223 -21.99 1.00 -8.18
CA ASN A 223 -21.04 1.77 -9.00
C ASN A 223 -21.66 2.47 -10.22
N ASP A 224 -22.94 2.20 -10.55
CA ASP A 224 -23.59 2.88 -11.67
C ASP A 224 -23.92 4.36 -11.38
N ASN A 225 -23.95 4.78 -10.12
CA ASN A 225 -24.28 6.16 -9.72
C ASN A 225 -23.04 7.08 -9.53
N VAL A 226 -21.82 6.54 -9.51
CA VAL A 226 -20.59 7.36 -9.29
C VAL A 226 -20.02 7.90 -10.61
N LYS A 227 -20.52 7.44 -11.76
CA LYS A 227 -20.07 7.93 -13.08
C LYS A 227 -20.63 9.29 -13.48
N GLU A 228 -21.63 9.84 -12.78
CA GLU A 228 -22.22 11.14 -13.12
C GLU A 228 -21.52 12.34 -12.50
N ASP A 229 -20.78 12.20 -11.39
CA ASP A 229 -20.15 13.35 -10.72
C ASP A 229 -18.76 13.74 -11.26
N ILE A 230 -18.22 13.01 -12.25
CA ILE A 230 -16.89 13.32 -12.86
C ILE A 230 -17.02 14.13 -14.18
N LYS A 231 -18.21 14.52 -14.58
CA LYS A 231 -18.43 15.24 -15.86
C LYS A 231 -18.37 16.78 -15.80
N ILE A 232 -17.99 17.39 -14.71
CA ILE A 232 -17.98 18.86 -14.59
C ILE A 232 -16.61 19.41 -14.19
N ILE A 233 -15.50 19.03 -14.84
CA ILE A 233 -14.31 19.89 -14.95
C ILE A 233 -13.48 19.43 -16.17
N ASP A 234 -14.00 19.65 -17.37
CA ASP A 234 -13.15 19.73 -18.56
C ASP A 234 -13.82 20.69 -19.59
N LYS A 235 -13.57 21.96 -19.39
CA LYS A 235 -13.72 22.97 -20.44
C LYS A 235 -12.75 24.11 -20.20
N LYS A 236 -11.66 24.05 -20.90
CA LYS A 236 -10.75 25.06 -21.50
C LYS A 236 -9.34 24.46 -21.50
N GLU A 237 -8.68 24.28 -22.56
CA GLU A 237 -8.34 25.12 -23.69
C GLU A 237 -8.04 24.29 -24.96
N GLU A 238 -8.59 24.74 -26.07
CA GLU A 238 -8.17 24.46 -27.45
C GLU A 238 -6.77 25.05 -27.68
N THR A 239 -5.89 24.51 -28.50
CA THR A 239 -5.89 24.62 -29.97
C THR A 239 -4.60 24.06 -30.60
N ILE A 240 -4.77 23.40 -31.79
CA ILE A 240 -3.90 23.42 -32.99
C ILE A 240 -2.66 22.46 -32.95
N VAL A 241 -2.36 21.58 -33.91
CA VAL A 241 -2.58 21.46 -35.38
C VAL A 241 -2.26 20.01 -35.82
N LYS A 242 -3.06 19.48 -36.74
CA LYS A 242 -2.87 18.53 -37.85
C LYS A 242 -1.45 18.01 -38.16
N GLU A 243 -1.28 16.72 -38.46
CA GLU A 243 -1.52 16.07 -39.74
C GLU A 243 -1.27 14.55 -39.69
N THR A 244 -2.13 13.82 -40.38
CA THR A 244 -2.00 12.40 -40.76
C THR A 244 -1.16 12.29 -42.05
N PRO A 245 -0.63 11.11 -42.46
CA PRO A 245 -1.48 10.08 -43.03
C PRO A 245 -1.08 8.60 -42.83
N LYS A 246 -2.12 7.77 -42.91
CA LYS A 246 -2.27 6.40 -43.47
C LYS A 246 -1.05 5.57 -43.85
N LYS A 247 -1.00 4.33 -43.37
CA LYS A 247 -1.20 3.14 -44.25
C LYS A 247 -1.43 1.86 -43.48
N GLU A 248 -2.38 1.14 -43.99
CA GLU A 248 -2.81 -0.21 -43.67
C GLU A 248 -1.67 -1.24 -43.83
N GLU A 249 -1.70 -2.28 -43.01
CA GLU A 249 -1.67 -3.64 -43.57
C GLU A 249 -2.09 -4.70 -42.55
N ILE A 250 -2.95 -5.52 -43.06
CA ILE A 250 -3.62 -6.71 -42.52
C ILE A 250 -2.57 -7.79 -42.26
N VAL A 251 -2.56 -8.38 -41.05
CA VAL A 251 -2.04 -9.75 -40.92
C VAL A 251 -2.87 -10.55 -39.93
N LYS A 252 -3.68 -11.42 -40.50
CA LYS A 252 -4.10 -12.79 -40.15
C LYS A 252 -4.13 -13.19 -38.69
N LYS A 253 -5.36 -13.32 -38.25
CA LYS A 253 -5.85 -14.19 -37.18
C LYS A 253 -5.37 -15.63 -37.39
N VAL A 254 -4.56 -16.13 -36.50
CA VAL A 254 -4.33 -17.56 -36.34
C VAL A 254 -5.04 -17.99 -35.06
N GLU A 255 -6.22 -18.56 -35.24
CA GLU A 255 -6.87 -19.36 -34.23
C GLU A 255 -6.05 -20.63 -34.01
N LYS A 256 -5.55 -20.85 -32.82
CA LYS A 256 -5.03 -22.14 -32.41
C LYS A 256 -5.87 -22.67 -31.24
N ALA A 257 -6.37 -23.84 -31.49
CA ALA A 257 -7.28 -24.61 -30.67
C ALA A 257 -6.85 -24.71 -29.20
N THR A 258 -7.84 -24.67 -28.32
CA THR A 258 -7.78 -24.94 -26.89
C THR A 258 -7.45 -26.39 -26.62
N GLU A 259 -6.20 -26.69 -26.27
CA GLU A 259 -5.90 -27.86 -25.46
C GLU A 259 -6.14 -27.51 -23.98
N LYS A 260 -6.97 -28.29 -23.31
CA LYS A 260 -7.21 -28.21 -21.86
C LYS A 260 -5.98 -28.75 -21.13
N GLY A 261 -4.96 -27.91 -20.96
CA GLY A 261 -3.79 -28.19 -20.14
C GLY A 261 -3.59 -27.07 -19.09
N ILE A 262 -2.98 -27.41 -17.97
CA ILE A 262 -2.53 -26.40 -17.00
C ILE A 262 -1.37 -25.62 -17.65
N VAL A 263 -1.56 -24.32 -17.83
CA VAL A 263 -0.53 -23.42 -18.37
C VAL A 263 0.08 -22.62 -17.22
N PHE A 264 1.38 -22.79 -17.00
CA PHE A 264 2.12 -21.96 -16.08
C PHE A 264 2.64 -20.72 -16.81
N LYS A 265 2.41 -19.52 -16.23
CA LYS A 265 2.94 -18.25 -16.75
C LYS A 265 3.84 -17.62 -15.71
N ILE A 266 4.96 -17.04 -16.14
CA ILE A 266 5.84 -16.27 -15.27
C ILE A 266 5.54 -14.79 -15.49
N GLN A 267 5.02 -14.12 -14.47
CA GLN A 267 4.80 -12.68 -14.53
C GLN A 267 6.13 -11.94 -14.44
N ILE A 268 6.46 -11.16 -15.45
CA ILE A 268 7.72 -10.41 -15.56
C ILE A 268 7.57 -8.93 -15.25
N SER A 269 6.34 -8.38 -15.36
CA SER A 269 6.05 -6.99 -15.06
C SER A 269 4.56 -6.77 -14.81
N ALA A 270 4.24 -5.66 -14.14
CA ALA A 270 2.89 -5.14 -14.02
C ALA A 270 2.92 -3.60 -14.16
N SER A 271 1.88 -3.00 -14.74
CA SER A 271 1.79 -1.56 -14.97
C SER A 271 0.34 -1.11 -14.91
N THR A 272 0.10 0.09 -14.39
CA THR A 272 -1.22 0.76 -14.45
C THR A 272 -1.50 1.40 -15.81
N LYS A 273 -0.48 1.48 -16.69
CA LYS A 273 -0.62 1.90 -18.09
C LYS A 273 -0.24 0.74 -18.99
N GLU A 274 -0.98 0.58 -20.08
CA GLU A 274 -0.64 -0.43 -21.06
C GLU A 274 0.72 -0.10 -21.72
N LEU A 275 1.63 -1.07 -21.70
CA LEU A 275 2.93 -1.01 -22.36
C LEU A 275 2.89 -1.91 -23.58
N ALA A 276 3.45 -1.44 -24.70
CA ALA A 276 3.62 -2.26 -25.89
C ALA A 276 4.49 -3.50 -25.55
N THR A 277 4.08 -4.68 -26.02
CA THR A 277 4.77 -5.97 -25.77
C THR A 277 6.06 -6.15 -26.58
N SER A 278 6.67 -5.04 -27.02
CA SER A 278 7.93 -5.06 -27.75
C SER A 278 9.11 -5.46 -26.84
N PRO A 279 10.09 -6.22 -27.34
CA PRO A 279 11.25 -6.64 -26.56
C PRO A 279 12.02 -5.50 -25.89
N SER A 280 11.99 -4.31 -26.48
CA SER A 280 12.65 -3.10 -25.94
C SER A 280 12.10 -2.68 -24.58
N ASN A 281 10.81 -2.92 -24.31
CA ASN A 281 10.17 -2.59 -23.04
C ASN A 281 10.42 -3.65 -21.96
N PHE A 282 10.92 -4.83 -22.33
CA PHE A 282 11.08 -5.99 -21.45
C PHE A 282 12.50 -6.58 -21.53
N LYS A 283 13.52 -5.72 -21.64
CA LYS A 283 14.95 -6.09 -21.64
C LYS A 283 15.31 -7.18 -22.66
N GLY A 284 14.66 -7.18 -23.80
CA GLY A 284 14.91 -8.15 -24.88
C GLY A 284 14.10 -9.43 -24.79
N LEU A 285 13.24 -9.60 -23.77
CA LEU A 285 12.39 -10.79 -23.63
C LEU A 285 11.30 -10.80 -24.73
N SER A 286 11.02 -11.97 -25.26
CA SER A 286 9.96 -12.24 -26.27
C SER A 286 9.72 -13.75 -26.37
N PRO A 287 8.49 -14.21 -26.60
CA PRO A 287 7.26 -13.41 -26.72
C PRO A 287 6.71 -12.97 -25.36
N ILE A 288 6.05 -11.84 -25.32
CA ILE A 288 5.38 -11.31 -24.14
C ILE A 288 3.87 -11.36 -24.35
N SER A 289 3.15 -11.94 -23.41
CA SER A 289 1.69 -11.83 -23.33
C SER A 289 1.27 -10.82 -22.28
N VAL A 290 0.14 -10.15 -22.47
CA VAL A 290 -0.44 -9.19 -21.53
C VAL A 290 -1.84 -9.65 -21.13
N GLU A 291 -2.13 -9.56 -19.84
CA GLU A 291 -3.47 -9.75 -19.28
C GLU A 291 -3.87 -8.49 -18.52
N SER A 292 -5.09 -8.02 -18.71
CA SER A 292 -5.67 -6.89 -18.00
C SER A 292 -6.61 -7.38 -16.91
N THR A 293 -6.41 -6.89 -15.69
CA THR A 293 -7.28 -7.17 -14.55
C THR A 293 -7.60 -5.84 -13.87
N GLY A 294 -8.80 -5.31 -14.12
CA GLY A 294 -9.16 -3.96 -13.65
C GLY A 294 -8.27 -2.88 -14.26
N SER A 295 -7.60 -2.08 -13.45
CA SER A 295 -6.68 -1.02 -13.86
C SER A 295 -5.23 -1.48 -14.04
N LEU A 296 -4.96 -2.78 -13.92
CA LEU A 296 -3.60 -3.33 -13.94
C LEU A 296 -3.37 -4.22 -15.17
N TYR A 297 -2.29 -3.95 -15.90
CA TYR A 297 -1.77 -4.77 -16.99
C TYR A 297 -0.64 -5.65 -16.47
N LYS A 298 -0.80 -6.98 -16.58
CA LYS A 298 0.20 -7.98 -16.19
C LYS A 298 0.87 -8.54 -17.45
N TYR A 299 2.19 -8.61 -17.45
CA TYR A 299 3.01 -9.09 -18.58
C TYR A 299 3.71 -10.38 -18.20
N PHE A 300 3.62 -11.37 -19.08
CA PHE A 300 4.12 -12.74 -18.87
C PHE A 300 5.06 -13.17 -19.98
#